data_cd5bef5d979d8abcc61a48a8a7b95f5b
#
_entry.id   cd5bef5d979d8abcc61a48a8a7b95f5b
#
_cell.length_a   1.000
_cell.length_b   1.000
_cell.length_c   1.000
_cell.angle_alpha   90.00
_cell.angle_beta   90.00
_cell.angle_gamma   90.00
#
_symmetry.space_group_name_H-M   'P 1'
#
loop_
_entity.id
_entity.type
_entity.pdbx_description
1 polymer ?
#
loop_
_entity_poly.entity_id
_entity_poly.type
_entity_poly.pdbx_seq_one_letter_code
_entity_poly.pdbx_strand_id
1 'polypeptide(L)'
;IPFLPRALFHLHSTQKDAFALLLIWFISGFLVISMISGKLFIYLLPLFMPMALVIGKFFGDILQKYDQYKYDLLIEGIASCVLFGLMLILFPVALKLYFPQEVSFFLPLLAAFVPVFALALVFTLKRNVKFYIALSFIGMFLFSFFSFGYAGSHISKHFSSRVLSEKITELSRKGFIATSFNVTRGIFNFYADSYIKELTFDELQTLLNSNKKVQCVLKEHGLKRLNKPISKKVKVVGEYDLSFEKYLLITN
;
A
#
# COMPACT_ATOMS: atom_id res chain seq x y z
N ILE A 1 -14.27 -14.16 -10.87
CA ILE A 1 -15.60 -14.14 -10.27
C ILE A 1 -16.51 -15.08 -11.11
N PRO A 2 -16.37 -16.41 -10.98
CA PRO A 2 -17.02 -17.38 -11.87
C PRO A 2 -18.54 -17.47 -11.69
N PHE A 3 -19.06 -17.07 -10.54
CA PHE A 3 -20.50 -17.07 -10.23
C PHE A 3 -21.28 -15.91 -10.87
N LEU A 4 -20.60 -14.87 -11.33
CA LEU A 4 -21.23 -13.65 -11.84
C LEU A 4 -22.21 -13.92 -13.01
N PRO A 5 -21.85 -14.73 -14.03
CA PRO A 5 -22.78 -15.04 -15.13
C PRO A 5 -24.04 -15.78 -14.65
N ARG A 6 -23.88 -16.78 -13.76
CA ARG A 6 -25.01 -17.54 -13.24
C ARG A 6 -25.94 -16.71 -12.38
N ALA A 7 -25.37 -15.86 -11.51
CA ALA A 7 -26.14 -14.94 -10.69
C ALA A 7 -27.01 -14.01 -11.55
N LEU A 8 -26.50 -13.53 -12.68
CA LEU A 8 -27.23 -12.68 -13.63
C LEU A 8 -28.41 -13.40 -14.27
N PHE A 9 -28.25 -14.68 -14.64
CA PHE A 9 -29.32 -15.45 -15.32
C PHE A 9 -30.49 -15.82 -14.38
N HIS A 10 -30.24 -15.98 -13.09
CA HIS A 10 -31.27 -16.40 -12.11
C HIS A 10 -31.92 -15.25 -11.33
N LEU A 11 -31.54 -13.99 -11.59
CA LEU A 11 -32.15 -12.84 -10.93
C LEU A 11 -33.57 -12.55 -11.47
N HIS A 12 -34.49 -12.21 -10.55
CA HIS A 12 -35.79 -11.62 -10.90
C HIS A 12 -35.55 -10.26 -11.59
N SER A 13 -36.54 -9.78 -12.44
CA SER A 13 -36.33 -8.55 -13.23
C SER A 13 -35.85 -7.36 -12.41
N THR A 14 -36.50 -7.07 -11.28
CA THR A 14 -36.14 -6.00 -10.34
C THR A 14 -34.72 -6.18 -9.73
N GLN A 15 -34.28 -7.41 -9.53
CA GLN A 15 -32.96 -7.70 -9.02
C GLN A 15 -31.89 -7.55 -10.10
N LYS A 16 -32.22 -7.77 -11.38
CA LYS A 16 -31.30 -7.54 -12.51
C LYS A 16 -30.96 -6.07 -12.64
N ASP A 17 -31.92 -5.17 -12.47
CA ASP A 17 -31.70 -3.74 -12.56
C ASP A 17 -30.77 -3.24 -11.43
N ALA A 18 -31.02 -3.69 -10.20
CA ALA A 18 -30.18 -3.37 -9.06
C ALA A 18 -28.74 -3.90 -9.24
N PHE A 19 -28.61 -5.12 -9.76
CA PHE A 19 -27.31 -5.72 -10.00
C PHE A 19 -26.56 -5.03 -11.16
N ALA A 20 -27.29 -4.68 -12.23
CA ALA A 20 -26.75 -3.90 -13.34
C ALA A 20 -26.24 -2.53 -12.86
N LEU A 21 -26.99 -1.86 -11.99
CA LEU A 21 -26.56 -0.60 -11.38
C LEU A 21 -25.25 -0.74 -10.61
N LEU A 22 -25.11 -1.79 -9.78
CA LEU A 22 -23.88 -2.05 -9.03
C LEU A 22 -22.69 -2.33 -9.95
N LEU A 23 -22.91 -3.08 -11.05
CA LEU A 23 -21.86 -3.34 -12.05
C LEU A 23 -21.47 -2.06 -12.80
N ILE A 24 -22.44 -1.26 -13.24
CA ILE A 24 -22.17 0.02 -13.90
C ILE A 24 -21.38 0.93 -12.96
N TRP A 25 -21.79 1.04 -11.70
CA TRP A 25 -21.04 1.81 -10.70
C TRP A 25 -19.60 1.32 -10.56
N PHE A 26 -19.41 0.00 -10.40
CA PHE A 26 -18.08 -0.57 -10.27
C PHE A 26 -17.22 -0.32 -11.52
N ILE A 27 -17.74 -0.64 -12.71
CA ILE A 27 -16.99 -0.52 -13.97
C ILE A 27 -16.68 0.94 -14.28
N SER A 28 -17.66 1.85 -14.18
CA SER A 28 -17.46 3.27 -14.47
C SER A 28 -16.47 3.90 -13.49
N GLY A 29 -16.60 3.62 -12.20
CA GLY A 29 -15.69 4.10 -11.19
C GLY A 29 -14.26 3.55 -11.39
N PHE A 30 -14.12 2.26 -11.73
CA PHE A 30 -12.83 1.65 -12.03
C PHE A 30 -12.17 2.28 -13.26
N LEU A 31 -12.93 2.53 -14.33
CA LEU A 31 -12.42 3.20 -15.54
C LEU A 31 -11.96 4.61 -15.23
N VAL A 32 -12.76 5.40 -14.52
CA VAL A 32 -12.40 6.78 -14.13
C VAL A 32 -11.11 6.78 -13.31
N ILE A 33 -11.03 5.94 -12.26
CA ILE A 33 -9.82 5.86 -11.43
C ILE A 33 -8.62 5.38 -12.26
N SER A 34 -8.83 4.49 -13.23
CA SER A 34 -7.76 3.99 -14.10
C SER A 34 -7.14 5.07 -14.98
N MET A 35 -7.87 6.13 -15.30
CA MET A 35 -7.38 7.26 -16.10
C MET A 35 -6.57 8.28 -15.30
N ILE A 36 -6.66 8.27 -13.95
CA ILE A 36 -5.95 9.23 -13.10
C ILE A 36 -4.48 8.81 -12.98
N SER A 37 -3.55 9.74 -13.25
CA SER A 37 -2.14 9.58 -12.94
C SER A 37 -1.89 9.84 -11.44
N GLY A 38 -0.99 9.10 -10.80
CA GLY A 38 -0.71 9.25 -9.36
C GLY A 38 -1.75 8.55 -8.47
N LYS A 39 -2.06 7.29 -8.77
CA LYS A 39 -3.07 6.49 -8.09
C LYS A 39 -2.72 6.23 -6.63
N LEU A 40 -3.62 6.63 -5.73
CA LEU A 40 -3.60 6.20 -4.34
C LEU A 40 -4.65 5.12 -4.12
N PHE A 41 -4.32 4.11 -3.32
CA PHE A 41 -5.26 3.02 -2.97
C PHE A 41 -6.57 3.51 -2.36
N ILE A 42 -6.55 4.67 -1.69
CA ILE A 42 -7.74 5.29 -1.10
C ILE A 42 -8.83 5.61 -2.14
N TYR A 43 -8.45 5.86 -3.40
CA TYR A 43 -9.42 6.11 -4.47
C TYR A 43 -10.27 4.89 -4.84
N LEU A 44 -9.83 3.69 -4.46
CA LEU A 44 -10.59 2.46 -4.67
C LEU A 44 -11.71 2.26 -3.63
N LEU A 45 -11.71 3.00 -2.51
CA LEU A 45 -12.71 2.84 -1.44
C LEU A 45 -14.16 2.88 -1.93
N PRO A 46 -14.58 3.82 -2.82
CA PRO A 46 -15.95 3.85 -3.32
C PRO A 46 -16.35 2.58 -4.10
N LEU A 47 -15.38 1.83 -4.64
CA LEU A 47 -15.63 0.60 -5.40
C LEU A 47 -15.84 -0.61 -4.50
N PHE A 48 -15.41 -0.57 -3.24
CA PHE A 48 -15.64 -1.67 -2.31
C PHE A 48 -17.12 -1.83 -1.93
N MET A 49 -17.89 -0.71 -1.93
CA MET A 49 -19.34 -0.75 -1.63
C MET A 49 -20.12 -1.66 -2.61
N PRO A 50 -20.12 -1.42 -3.92
CA PRO A 50 -20.83 -2.29 -4.86
C PRO A 50 -20.30 -3.72 -4.83
N MET A 51 -18.99 -3.93 -4.65
CA MET A 51 -18.42 -5.28 -4.50
C MET A 51 -18.95 -5.99 -3.24
N ALA A 52 -18.99 -5.31 -2.11
CA ALA A 52 -19.48 -5.88 -0.86
C ALA A 52 -20.96 -6.29 -0.96
N LEU A 53 -21.80 -5.48 -1.63
CA LEU A 53 -23.19 -5.80 -1.88
C LEU A 53 -23.37 -7.03 -2.78
N VAL A 54 -22.59 -7.14 -3.85
CA VAL A 54 -22.60 -8.31 -4.75
C VAL A 54 -22.16 -9.57 -4.01
N ILE A 55 -21.10 -9.49 -3.23
CA ILE A 55 -20.59 -10.62 -2.44
C ILE A 55 -21.60 -11.02 -1.35
N GLY A 56 -22.18 -10.05 -0.66
CA GLY A 56 -23.19 -10.29 0.37
C GLY A 56 -24.45 -11.00 -0.19
N LYS A 57 -24.91 -10.56 -1.36
CA LYS A 57 -26.00 -11.23 -2.09
C LYS A 57 -25.65 -12.67 -2.44
N PHE A 58 -24.46 -12.89 -2.99
CA PHE A 58 -23.97 -14.22 -3.35
C PHE A 58 -23.93 -15.16 -2.14
N PHE A 59 -23.42 -14.73 -1.01
CA PHE A 59 -23.42 -15.54 0.22
C PHE A 59 -24.86 -15.80 0.73
N GLY A 60 -25.74 -14.81 0.63
CA GLY A 60 -27.16 -15.00 0.96
C GLY A 60 -27.84 -16.06 0.11
N ASP A 61 -27.59 -16.05 -1.20
CA ASP A 61 -28.15 -17.02 -2.13
C ASP A 61 -27.57 -18.43 -1.90
N ILE A 62 -26.28 -18.56 -1.60
CA ILE A 62 -25.65 -19.85 -1.24
C ILE A 62 -26.27 -20.43 0.02
N LEU A 63 -26.53 -19.61 1.05
CA LEU A 63 -27.12 -20.09 2.29
C LEU A 63 -28.53 -20.62 2.10
N GLN A 64 -29.29 -20.06 1.14
CA GLN A 64 -30.66 -20.47 0.84
C GLN A 64 -30.76 -21.60 -0.19
N LYS A 65 -29.86 -21.62 -1.17
CA LYS A 65 -29.91 -22.50 -2.35
C LYS A 65 -28.58 -23.18 -2.62
N TYR A 66 -28.02 -23.82 -1.59
CA TYR A 66 -26.67 -24.43 -1.65
C TYR A 66 -26.45 -25.33 -2.87
N ASP A 67 -27.41 -26.20 -3.19
CA ASP A 67 -27.26 -27.17 -4.28
C ASP A 67 -27.10 -26.55 -5.65
N GLN A 68 -27.62 -25.35 -5.86
CA GLN A 68 -27.44 -24.62 -7.13
C GLN A 68 -26.04 -24.01 -7.26
N TYR A 69 -25.43 -23.60 -6.13
CA TYR A 69 -24.17 -22.86 -6.09
C TYR A 69 -22.99 -23.68 -5.58
N LYS A 70 -23.16 -24.97 -5.32
CA LYS A 70 -22.11 -25.84 -4.74
C LYS A 70 -20.82 -25.87 -5.55
N TYR A 71 -20.91 -25.86 -6.88
CA TYR A 71 -19.73 -25.85 -7.75
C TYR A 71 -19.06 -24.49 -7.78
N ASP A 72 -19.84 -23.42 -7.77
CA ASP A 72 -19.30 -22.05 -7.72
C ASP A 72 -18.53 -21.80 -6.40
N LEU A 73 -19.09 -22.29 -5.28
CA LEU A 73 -18.42 -22.24 -3.97
C LEU A 73 -17.14 -23.09 -3.95
N LEU A 74 -17.18 -24.26 -4.57
CA LEU A 74 -15.99 -25.13 -4.66
C LEU A 74 -14.89 -24.46 -5.49
N ILE A 75 -15.22 -23.91 -6.65
CA ILE A 75 -14.28 -23.21 -7.52
C ILE A 75 -13.70 -22.00 -6.79
N GLU A 76 -14.52 -21.23 -6.09
CA GLU A 76 -14.09 -20.06 -5.34
C GLU A 76 -13.18 -20.46 -4.17
N GLY A 77 -13.53 -21.51 -3.44
CA GLY A 77 -12.71 -22.04 -2.36
C GLY A 77 -11.33 -22.51 -2.85
N ILE A 78 -11.28 -23.23 -3.98
CA ILE A 78 -10.01 -23.66 -4.61
C ILE A 78 -9.22 -22.43 -5.08
N ALA A 79 -9.86 -21.49 -5.78
CA ALA A 79 -9.19 -20.29 -6.28
C ALA A 79 -8.62 -19.44 -5.14
N SER A 80 -9.36 -19.29 -4.04
CA SER A 80 -8.88 -18.62 -2.84
C SER A 80 -7.67 -19.34 -2.24
N CYS A 81 -7.71 -20.66 -2.11
CA CYS A 81 -6.58 -21.44 -1.59
C CYS A 81 -5.33 -21.31 -2.47
N VAL A 82 -5.51 -21.35 -3.81
CA VAL A 82 -4.40 -21.14 -4.76
C VAL A 82 -3.83 -19.72 -4.62
N LEU A 83 -4.69 -18.71 -4.57
CA LEU A 83 -4.27 -17.31 -4.42
C LEU A 83 -3.47 -17.10 -3.13
N PHE A 84 -4.00 -17.58 -2.00
CA PHE A 84 -3.30 -17.47 -0.72
C PHE A 84 -2.04 -18.32 -0.66
N GLY A 85 -2.05 -19.52 -1.26
CA GLY A 85 -0.85 -20.35 -1.40
C GLY A 85 0.26 -19.62 -2.19
N LEU A 86 -0.10 -18.97 -3.29
CA LEU A 86 0.82 -18.13 -4.05
C LEU A 86 1.33 -16.95 -3.23
N MET A 87 0.46 -16.28 -2.47
CA MET A 87 0.89 -15.19 -1.58
C MET A 87 1.86 -15.68 -0.50
N LEU A 88 1.64 -16.86 0.09
CA LEU A 88 2.56 -17.44 1.07
C LEU A 88 3.94 -17.76 0.49
N ILE A 89 4.05 -17.96 -0.81
CA ILE A 89 5.33 -18.20 -1.50
C ILE A 89 5.94 -16.88 -1.98
N LEU A 90 5.16 -16.07 -2.69
CA LEU A 90 5.65 -14.84 -3.34
C LEU A 90 6.00 -13.73 -2.33
N PHE A 91 5.26 -13.63 -1.24
CA PHE A 91 5.48 -12.58 -0.26
C PHE A 91 6.83 -12.70 0.47
N PRO A 92 7.27 -13.88 0.98
CA PRO A 92 8.61 -14.04 1.54
C PRO A 92 9.72 -13.78 0.51
N VAL A 93 9.50 -14.17 -0.75
CA VAL A 93 10.46 -13.89 -1.84
C VAL A 93 10.59 -12.38 -2.04
N ALA A 94 9.47 -11.66 -2.13
CA ALA A 94 9.46 -10.21 -2.26
C ALA A 94 10.11 -9.53 -1.03
N LEU A 95 9.79 -9.99 0.19
CA LEU A 95 10.44 -9.48 1.40
C LEU A 95 11.95 -9.68 1.36
N LYS A 96 12.42 -10.87 0.96
CA LYS A 96 13.86 -11.15 0.86
C LYS A 96 14.57 -10.25 -0.15
N LEU A 97 13.90 -9.88 -1.24
CA LEU A 97 14.46 -8.99 -2.27
C LEU A 97 14.49 -7.53 -1.84
N TYR A 98 13.43 -7.06 -1.19
CA TYR A 98 13.26 -5.64 -0.89
C TYR A 98 13.55 -5.27 0.57
N PHE A 99 13.33 -6.20 1.51
CA PHE A 99 13.48 -6.00 2.95
C PHE A 99 14.09 -7.22 3.62
N PRO A 100 15.35 -7.60 3.29
CA PRO A 100 15.96 -8.85 3.78
C PRO A 100 16.03 -8.93 5.32
N GLN A 101 16.11 -7.79 5.99
CA GLN A 101 16.17 -7.71 7.46
C GLN A 101 14.83 -8.05 8.14
N GLU A 102 13.72 -7.92 7.41
CA GLU A 102 12.37 -8.10 7.94
C GLU A 102 11.83 -9.53 7.74
N VAL A 103 12.52 -10.38 6.96
CA VAL A 103 12.05 -11.74 6.62
C VAL A 103 11.81 -12.59 7.86
N SER A 104 12.75 -12.56 8.82
CA SER A 104 12.65 -13.33 10.07
C SER A 104 11.45 -12.94 10.93
N PHE A 105 11.00 -11.69 10.80
CA PHE A 105 9.86 -11.15 11.50
C PHE A 105 8.52 -11.55 10.85
N PHE A 106 8.45 -11.49 9.53
CA PHE A 106 7.21 -11.76 8.79
C PHE A 106 6.93 -13.24 8.57
N LEU A 107 7.96 -14.08 8.52
CA LEU A 107 7.80 -15.51 8.26
C LEU A 107 6.92 -16.25 9.28
N PRO A 108 7.09 -16.07 10.61
CA PRO A 108 6.21 -16.68 11.61
C PRO A 108 4.77 -16.18 11.50
N LEU A 109 4.59 -14.90 11.18
CA LEU A 109 3.28 -14.32 11.00
C LEU A 109 2.53 -14.96 9.82
N LEU A 110 3.19 -15.12 8.68
CA LEU A 110 2.62 -15.81 7.52
C LEU A 110 2.29 -17.27 7.84
N ALA A 111 3.17 -17.96 8.55
CA ALA A 111 2.94 -19.34 8.95
C ALA A 111 1.70 -19.51 9.83
N ALA A 112 1.36 -18.50 10.65
CA ALA A 112 0.16 -18.52 11.48
C ALA A 112 -1.16 -18.51 10.68
N PHE A 113 -1.14 -18.03 9.42
CA PHE A 113 -2.32 -18.04 8.55
C PHE A 113 -2.55 -19.37 7.82
N VAL A 114 -1.52 -20.23 7.71
CA VAL A 114 -1.64 -21.54 7.05
C VAL A 114 -2.79 -22.39 7.61
N PRO A 115 -2.94 -22.56 8.95
CA PRO A 115 -4.05 -23.34 9.50
C PRO A 115 -5.42 -22.72 9.20
N VAL A 116 -5.55 -21.40 9.12
CA VAL A 116 -6.81 -20.75 8.81
C VAL A 116 -7.28 -21.12 7.42
N PHE A 117 -6.38 -21.08 6.42
CA PHE A 117 -6.71 -21.46 5.03
C PHE A 117 -6.92 -22.96 4.87
N ALA A 118 -6.13 -23.79 5.57
CA ALA A 118 -6.34 -25.24 5.59
C ALA A 118 -7.72 -25.62 6.15
N LEU A 119 -8.14 -24.98 7.25
CA LEU A 119 -9.46 -25.17 7.82
C LEU A 119 -10.56 -24.66 6.87
N ALA A 120 -10.41 -23.52 6.25
CA ALA A 120 -11.37 -23.01 5.26
C ALA A 120 -11.56 -24.02 4.12
N LEU A 121 -10.49 -24.61 3.60
CA LEU A 121 -10.56 -25.64 2.58
C LEU A 121 -11.30 -26.89 3.08
N VAL A 122 -11.00 -27.37 4.28
CA VAL A 122 -11.68 -28.54 4.89
C VAL A 122 -13.18 -28.28 5.01
N PHE A 123 -13.61 -27.09 5.46
CA PHE A 123 -15.03 -26.76 5.57
C PHE A 123 -15.72 -26.61 4.21
N THR A 124 -15.00 -26.12 3.20
CA THR A 124 -15.49 -26.10 1.81
C THR A 124 -15.79 -27.53 1.33
N LEU A 125 -14.85 -28.46 1.55
CA LEU A 125 -15.00 -29.87 1.15
C LEU A 125 -16.11 -30.58 1.95
N LYS A 126 -16.28 -30.25 3.22
CA LYS A 126 -17.35 -30.80 4.08
C LYS A 126 -18.71 -30.16 3.86
N ARG A 127 -18.87 -29.27 2.89
CA ARG A 127 -20.12 -28.57 2.54
C ARG A 127 -20.72 -27.75 3.69
N ASN A 128 -19.91 -27.34 4.65
CA ASN A 128 -20.36 -26.52 5.78
C ASN A 128 -20.17 -25.04 5.46
N VAL A 129 -21.09 -24.50 4.64
CA VAL A 129 -21.05 -23.13 4.10
C VAL A 129 -20.97 -22.08 5.20
N LYS A 130 -21.73 -22.23 6.30
CA LYS A 130 -21.73 -21.24 7.39
C LYS A 130 -20.34 -21.09 8.02
N PHE A 131 -19.68 -22.22 8.31
CA PHE A 131 -18.33 -22.20 8.86
C PHE A 131 -17.30 -21.69 7.86
N TYR A 132 -17.43 -22.04 6.57
CA TYR A 132 -16.59 -21.51 5.52
C TYR A 132 -16.65 -19.98 5.46
N ILE A 133 -17.86 -19.42 5.41
CA ILE A 133 -18.08 -17.97 5.37
C ILE A 133 -17.50 -17.31 6.63
N ALA A 134 -17.86 -17.82 7.82
CA ALA A 134 -17.38 -17.26 9.08
C ALA A 134 -15.84 -17.29 9.17
N LEU A 135 -15.22 -18.41 8.80
CA LEU A 135 -13.76 -18.55 8.83
C LEU A 135 -13.06 -17.66 7.81
N SER A 136 -13.66 -17.48 6.61
CA SER A 136 -13.14 -16.58 5.59
C SER A 136 -13.15 -15.13 6.07
N PHE A 137 -14.25 -14.68 6.69
CA PHE A 137 -14.33 -13.33 7.28
C PHE A 137 -13.35 -13.14 8.45
N ILE A 138 -13.27 -14.08 9.37
CA ILE A 138 -12.33 -14.03 10.49
C ILE A 138 -10.89 -14.03 9.97
N GLY A 139 -10.56 -14.91 9.03
CA GLY A 139 -9.23 -14.97 8.41
C GLY A 139 -8.86 -13.65 7.71
N MET A 140 -9.78 -13.09 6.94
CA MET A 140 -9.55 -11.82 6.25
C MET A 140 -9.42 -10.63 7.22
N PHE A 141 -10.22 -10.61 8.27
CA PHE A 141 -10.13 -9.60 9.33
C PHE A 141 -8.78 -9.69 10.05
N LEU A 142 -8.38 -10.87 10.49
CA LEU A 142 -7.10 -11.09 11.14
C LEU A 142 -5.93 -10.74 10.21
N PHE A 143 -5.98 -11.19 8.96
CA PHE A 143 -4.97 -10.84 7.97
C PHE A 143 -4.85 -9.32 7.78
N SER A 144 -5.97 -8.61 7.64
CA SER A 144 -5.99 -7.16 7.52
C SER A 144 -5.44 -6.47 8.78
N PHE A 145 -5.89 -6.90 9.95
CA PHE A 145 -5.45 -6.36 11.23
C PHE A 145 -3.93 -6.51 11.41
N PHE A 146 -3.39 -7.69 11.15
CA PHE A 146 -1.94 -7.92 11.24
C PHE A 146 -1.16 -7.24 10.13
N SER A 147 -1.68 -7.21 8.90
CA SER A 147 -0.99 -6.57 7.77
C SER A 147 -0.92 -5.05 7.93
N PHE A 148 -2.01 -4.40 8.31
CA PHE A 148 -2.04 -2.94 8.45
C PHE A 148 -1.60 -2.46 9.83
N GLY A 149 -1.99 -3.15 10.90
CA GLY A 149 -1.65 -2.75 12.26
C GLY A 149 -0.21 -3.07 12.62
N TYR A 150 0.21 -4.30 12.40
CA TYR A 150 1.51 -4.78 12.86
C TYR A 150 2.59 -4.68 11.77
N ALA A 151 2.36 -5.30 10.62
CA ALA A 151 3.32 -5.26 9.52
C ALA A 151 3.48 -3.86 8.92
N GLY A 152 2.37 -3.11 8.81
CA GLY A 152 2.38 -1.73 8.32
C GLY A 152 3.25 -0.82 9.16
N SER A 153 3.27 -0.97 10.48
CA SER A 153 4.12 -0.17 11.38
C SER A 153 5.62 -0.45 11.18
N HIS A 154 5.99 -1.69 10.88
CA HIS A 154 7.38 -2.07 10.58
C HIS A 154 7.83 -1.56 9.21
N ILE A 155 7.02 -1.79 8.18
CA ILE A 155 7.33 -1.36 6.82
C ILE A 155 7.32 0.17 6.69
N SER A 156 6.44 0.85 7.42
CA SER A 156 6.34 2.32 7.38
C SER A 156 7.63 3.04 7.79
N LYS A 157 8.48 2.41 8.59
CA LYS A 157 9.80 2.96 8.96
C LYS A 157 10.68 3.18 7.73
N HIS A 158 10.60 2.30 6.73
CA HIS A 158 11.36 2.39 5.48
C HIS A 158 10.79 3.43 4.50
N PHE A 159 9.53 3.84 4.69
CA PHE A 159 8.87 4.83 3.84
C PHE A 159 8.66 6.17 4.53
N SER A 160 8.86 6.23 5.85
CA SER A 160 8.58 7.43 6.63
C SER A 160 9.70 8.44 6.50
N SER A 161 9.35 9.63 6.07
CA SER A 161 10.25 10.79 6.08
C SER A 161 10.48 11.39 7.48
N ARG A 162 9.88 10.81 8.54
CA ARG A 162 9.87 11.38 9.89
C ARG A 162 11.28 11.63 10.43
N VAL A 163 12.16 10.63 10.37
CA VAL A 163 13.53 10.76 10.94
C VAL A 163 14.32 11.87 10.24
N LEU A 164 14.24 11.96 8.91
CA LEU A 164 14.87 13.04 8.15
C LEU A 164 14.24 14.39 8.47
N SER A 165 12.92 14.45 8.56
CA SER A 165 12.18 15.69 8.87
C SER A 165 12.47 16.21 10.27
N GLU A 166 12.58 15.34 11.28
CA GLU A 166 12.99 15.70 12.63
C GLU A 166 14.41 16.31 12.65
N LYS A 167 15.32 15.75 11.83
CA LYS A 167 16.67 16.30 11.68
C LYS A 167 16.68 17.67 10.99
N ILE A 168 15.82 17.86 9.99
CA ILE A 168 15.63 19.19 9.36
C ILE A 168 15.15 20.21 10.40
N THR A 169 14.18 19.83 11.23
CA THR A 169 13.66 20.69 12.31
C THR A 169 14.76 21.06 13.32
N GLU A 170 15.56 20.07 13.72
CA GLU A 170 16.69 20.32 14.65
C GLU A 170 17.66 21.37 14.09
N LEU A 171 18.03 21.22 12.81
CA LEU A 171 18.92 22.17 12.15
C LEU A 171 18.26 23.54 11.92
N SER A 172 16.95 23.57 11.61
CA SER A 172 16.22 24.82 11.47
C SER A 172 16.21 25.62 12.77
N ARG A 173 16.08 24.94 13.93
CA ARG A 173 16.21 25.57 15.26
C ARG A 173 17.62 26.13 15.53
N LYS A 174 18.64 25.62 14.84
CA LYS A 174 20.02 26.15 14.89
C LYS A 174 20.27 27.27 13.87
N GLY A 175 19.21 27.76 13.23
CA GLY A 175 19.23 28.88 12.28
C GLY A 175 19.56 28.50 10.84
N PHE A 176 19.49 27.21 10.47
CA PHE A 176 19.62 26.79 9.08
C PHE A 176 18.33 27.01 8.30
N ILE A 177 18.42 27.54 7.09
CA ILE A 177 17.28 27.69 6.17
C ILE A 177 17.02 26.33 5.53
N ALA A 178 15.81 25.78 5.75
CA ALA A 178 15.42 24.48 5.21
C ALA A 178 15.02 24.60 3.73
N THR A 179 15.66 23.82 2.88
CA THR A 179 15.42 23.78 1.44
C THR A 179 15.41 22.36 0.91
N SER A 180 14.85 22.15 -0.27
CA SER A 180 14.88 20.87 -0.98
C SER A 180 15.19 21.09 -2.47
N PHE A 181 15.81 20.10 -3.08
CA PHE A 181 16.15 20.12 -4.50
C PHE A 181 15.83 18.80 -5.16
N ASN A 182 15.03 18.83 -6.22
CA ASN A 182 14.62 17.66 -7.00
C ASN A 182 14.03 16.53 -6.15
N VAL A 183 13.16 16.91 -5.24
CA VAL A 183 12.46 16.00 -4.31
C VAL A 183 10.96 16.20 -4.49
N THR A 184 10.17 15.14 -4.29
CA THR A 184 8.70 15.26 -4.38
C THR A 184 8.18 16.28 -3.37
N ARG A 185 7.42 17.25 -3.87
CA ARG A 185 6.87 18.37 -3.07
C ARG A 185 6.10 17.86 -1.85
N GLY A 186 6.38 18.48 -0.73
CA GLY A 186 5.61 18.26 0.50
C GLY A 186 5.94 17.00 1.30
N ILE A 187 6.80 16.11 0.78
CA ILE A 187 7.09 14.83 1.45
C ILE A 187 7.63 15.01 2.89
N PHE A 188 8.39 16.07 3.12
CA PHE A 188 9.03 16.36 4.42
C PHE A 188 8.28 17.40 5.24
N ASN A 189 7.44 18.24 4.62
CA ASN A 189 6.79 19.38 5.28
C ASN A 189 5.87 18.94 6.43
N PHE A 190 5.22 17.77 6.31
CA PHE A 190 4.29 17.27 7.30
C PHE A 190 4.94 17.01 8.68
N TYR A 191 6.18 16.50 8.68
CA TYR A 191 6.91 16.19 9.93
C TYR A 191 7.96 17.25 10.31
N ALA A 192 8.29 18.17 9.39
CA ALA A 192 9.39 19.12 9.60
C ALA A 192 9.00 20.35 10.41
N ASP A 193 7.73 20.51 10.79
CA ASP A 193 7.21 21.70 11.49
C ASP A 193 7.71 23.04 10.90
N SER A 194 8.04 23.02 9.61
CA SER A 194 8.57 24.16 8.86
C SER A 194 8.31 24.00 7.37
N TYR A 195 8.14 25.13 6.70
CA TYR A 195 8.05 25.12 5.24
C TYR A 195 9.43 24.92 4.62
N ILE A 196 9.58 23.84 3.87
CA ILE A 196 10.80 23.52 3.12
C ILE A 196 10.63 24.04 1.70
N LYS A 197 11.35 25.09 1.35
CA LYS A 197 11.30 25.70 0.01
C LYS A 197 12.00 24.79 -0.99
N GLU A 198 11.28 24.39 -2.04
CA GLU A 198 11.90 23.72 -3.19
C GLU A 198 12.67 24.76 -4.03
N LEU A 199 13.91 24.42 -4.35
CA LEU A 199 14.81 25.30 -5.09
C LEU A 199 15.07 24.74 -6.49
N THR A 200 15.30 25.66 -7.43
CA THR A 200 15.94 25.34 -8.71
C THR A 200 17.45 25.10 -8.50
N PHE A 201 18.10 24.55 -9.51
CA PHE A 201 19.54 24.28 -9.42
C PHE A 201 20.36 25.56 -9.18
N ASP A 202 20.04 26.64 -9.89
CA ASP A 202 20.74 27.93 -9.79
C ASP A 202 20.51 28.62 -8.44
N GLU A 203 19.27 28.56 -7.93
CA GLU A 203 18.95 29.06 -6.58
C GLU A 203 19.72 28.30 -5.50
N LEU A 204 19.82 26.96 -5.62
CA LEU A 204 20.55 26.13 -4.69
C LEU A 204 22.04 26.49 -4.69
N GLN A 205 22.65 26.64 -5.88
CA GLN A 205 24.05 27.03 -6.01
C GLN A 205 24.32 28.41 -5.40
N THR A 206 23.43 29.35 -5.67
CA THR A 206 23.53 30.71 -5.12
C THR A 206 23.44 30.71 -3.60
N LEU A 207 22.50 29.96 -3.04
CA LEU A 207 22.30 29.86 -1.59
C LEU A 207 23.47 29.17 -0.90
N LEU A 208 23.98 28.05 -1.45
CA LEU A 208 25.14 27.34 -0.89
C LEU A 208 26.44 28.16 -0.92
N ASN A 209 26.56 29.10 -1.84
CA ASN A 209 27.68 30.04 -1.90
C ASN A 209 27.50 31.29 -1.01
N SER A 210 26.30 31.50 -0.48
CA SER A 210 26.03 32.63 0.41
C SER A 210 26.59 32.40 1.82
N ASN A 211 26.70 33.46 2.60
CA ASN A 211 27.08 33.39 4.02
C ASN A 211 25.94 32.93 4.95
N LYS A 212 24.76 32.55 4.39
CA LYS A 212 23.64 32.07 5.15
C LYS A 212 23.82 30.59 5.44
N LYS A 213 23.44 30.17 6.66
CA LYS A 213 23.40 28.74 7.00
C LYS A 213 22.24 28.09 6.25
N VAL A 214 22.56 27.17 5.36
CA VAL A 214 21.57 26.50 4.51
C VAL A 214 21.65 24.99 4.75
N GLN A 215 20.49 24.36 4.87
CA GLN A 215 20.35 22.91 4.79
C GLN A 215 19.50 22.55 3.57
N CYS A 216 19.90 21.51 2.85
CA CYS A 216 19.15 21.06 1.69
C CYS A 216 18.99 19.55 1.68
N VAL A 217 17.77 19.10 1.40
CA VAL A 217 17.47 17.70 1.11
C VAL A 217 17.51 17.48 -0.38
N LEU A 218 18.28 16.49 -0.81
CA LEU A 218 18.36 16.12 -2.23
C LEU A 218 18.58 14.61 -2.38
N LYS A 219 18.26 14.07 -3.56
CA LYS A 219 18.60 12.69 -3.89
C LYS A 219 20.10 12.55 -4.16
N GLU A 220 20.67 11.36 -3.93
CA GLU A 220 22.12 11.11 -4.12
C GLU A 220 22.64 11.58 -5.48
N HIS A 221 21.90 11.33 -6.57
CA HIS A 221 22.29 11.79 -7.89
C HIS A 221 22.24 13.32 -8.07
N GLY A 222 21.49 14.03 -7.23
CA GLY A 222 21.46 15.49 -7.20
C GLY A 222 22.80 16.07 -6.70
N LEU A 223 23.46 15.41 -5.76
CA LEU A 223 24.78 15.83 -5.28
C LEU A 223 25.84 15.77 -6.39
N LYS A 224 25.79 14.75 -7.24
CA LYS A 224 26.71 14.57 -8.37
C LYS A 224 26.59 15.67 -9.43
N ARG A 225 25.44 16.37 -9.48
CA ARG A 225 25.19 17.50 -10.40
C ARG A 225 25.76 18.82 -9.87
N LEU A 226 26.04 18.94 -8.58
CA LEU A 226 26.63 20.16 -8.04
C LEU A 226 28.05 20.35 -8.58
N ASN A 227 28.39 21.60 -8.90
CA ASN A 227 29.71 21.96 -9.40
C ASN A 227 30.81 21.60 -8.36
N LYS A 228 31.96 21.11 -8.82
CA LYS A 228 33.08 20.67 -7.97
C LYS A 228 33.47 21.68 -6.86
N PRO A 229 33.54 23.02 -7.10
CA PRO A 229 33.88 23.96 -6.04
C PRO A 229 32.82 24.03 -4.93
N ILE A 230 31.55 23.84 -5.26
CA ILE A 230 30.44 23.88 -4.31
C ILE A 230 30.38 22.55 -3.53
N SER A 231 30.55 21.42 -4.20
CA SER A 231 30.54 20.10 -3.57
C SER A 231 31.64 19.94 -2.52
N LYS A 232 32.75 20.67 -2.63
CA LYS A 232 33.83 20.69 -1.63
C LYS A 232 33.49 21.49 -0.36
N LYS A 233 32.59 22.46 -0.44
CA LYS A 233 32.13 23.28 0.70
C LYS A 233 30.96 22.64 1.44
N VAL A 234 30.28 21.71 0.80
CA VAL A 234 29.07 21.08 1.31
C VAL A 234 29.44 19.91 2.21
N LYS A 235 28.85 19.88 3.40
CA LYS A 235 28.97 18.75 4.34
C LYS A 235 27.71 17.90 4.29
N VAL A 236 27.85 16.60 4.08
CA VAL A 236 26.75 15.65 4.25
C VAL A 236 26.56 15.41 5.74
N VAL A 237 25.39 15.78 6.25
CA VAL A 237 25.02 15.64 7.66
C VAL A 237 24.41 14.29 7.95
N GLY A 238 23.71 13.72 6.97
CA GLY A 238 23.08 12.40 7.09
C GLY A 238 22.65 11.83 5.75
N GLU A 239 22.56 10.51 5.70
CA GLU A 239 22.06 9.73 4.58
C GLU A 239 20.84 8.96 5.05
N TYR A 240 19.79 8.94 4.24
CA TYR A 240 18.50 8.35 4.59
C TYR A 240 17.95 7.57 3.40
N ASP A 241 17.64 6.31 3.63
CA ASP A 241 16.99 5.46 2.63
C ASP A 241 15.48 5.56 2.82
N LEU A 242 14.79 6.19 1.87
CA LEU A 242 13.34 6.38 1.90
C LEU A 242 12.74 5.91 0.58
N SER A 243 11.75 5.05 0.64
CA SER A 243 11.02 4.59 -0.55
C SER A 243 11.93 4.06 -1.67
N PHE A 244 12.98 3.30 -1.32
CA PHE A 244 14.00 2.76 -2.24
C PHE A 244 14.89 3.80 -2.92
N GLU A 245 14.85 5.05 -2.46
CA GLU A 245 15.71 6.12 -2.92
C GLU A 245 16.58 6.63 -1.78
N LYS A 246 17.83 6.97 -2.10
CA LYS A 246 18.77 7.54 -1.15
C LYS A 246 18.69 9.05 -1.14
N TYR A 247 18.33 9.60 0.02
CA TYR A 247 18.27 11.03 0.27
C TYR A 247 19.45 11.46 1.11
N LEU A 248 20.02 12.59 0.79
CA LEU A 248 21.12 13.21 1.51
C LEU A 248 20.63 14.53 2.11
N LEU A 249 20.97 14.74 3.38
CA LEU A 249 20.84 16.04 4.03
C LEU A 249 22.20 16.69 4.03
N ILE A 250 22.32 17.79 3.31
CA ILE A 250 23.57 18.56 3.18
C ILE A 250 23.45 19.92 3.84
N THR A 251 24.59 20.45 4.29
CA THR A 251 24.72 21.83 4.80
C THR A 251 25.96 22.48 4.18
N ASN A 252 25.96 23.82 4.12
CA ASN A 252 27.15 24.59 3.78
C ASN A 252 27.95 24.97 5.02
#